data_c11557b26b236b1b258e4bf864c788e3
#
_entry.id   c11557b26b236b1b258e4bf864c788e3
#
_cell.length_a   1.000
_cell.length_b   1.000
_cell.length_c   1.000
_cell.angle_alpha   90.00
_cell.angle_beta   90.00
_cell.angle_gamma   90.00
#
_symmetry.space_group_name_H-M   'P 1'
#
loop_
_entity.id
_entity.type
_entity.pdbx_description
1 polymer ?
#
loop_
_entity_poly.entity_id
_entity_poly.type
_entity_poly.pdbx_seq_one_letter_code
_entity_poly.pdbx_strand_id
1 'polypeptide(L)'
;PRAIDYYELITNNFGSNSTKTYSDKGYELPEVYDLRKVNLNNLKLIKYALHHEDNLDIKFFAPPIEEHVSYSITNFRSDYSENSPHIIVKTKTINSIIGEEDINEISLIKLDIEGAEIPVIYKMLKDKIYPYQIAVEFGDLMNKKFTKTLKFLKLFLFIIFRGYKLANFDRYPNFLFIKKNKFYNI
;
A
#
# COMPACT_ATOMS: atom_id res chain seq x y z
N PRO A 1 -2.86 10.28 8.54
CA PRO A 1 -2.16 11.23 9.38
C PRO A 1 -0.65 11.04 9.31
N ARG A 2 -0.10 9.86 9.62
CA ARG A 2 1.35 9.66 9.69
C ARG A 2 2.07 9.60 8.34
N ALA A 3 1.42 9.25 7.24
CA ALA A 3 2.00 9.43 5.91
C ALA A 3 2.32 10.90 5.62
N ILE A 4 1.51 11.81 6.18
CA ILE A 4 1.76 13.25 6.12
C ILE A 4 2.98 13.59 6.96
N ASP A 5 3.07 13.05 8.18
CA ASP A 5 4.20 13.29 9.09
C ASP A 5 5.52 12.79 8.47
N TYR A 6 5.51 11.63 7.81
CA TYR A 6 6.67 11.12 7.06
C TYR A 6 7.04 12.00 5.87
N TYR A 7 6.04 12.46 5.12
CA TYR A 7 6.28 13.39 4.02
C TYR A 7 6.91 14.69 4.53
N GLU A 8 6.36 15.26 5.60
CA GLU A 8 6.90 16.45 6.25
C GLU A 8 8.31 16.20 6.82
N LEU A 9 8.56 15.03 7.41
CA LEU A 9 9.89 14.65 7.88
C LEU A 9 10.90 14.63 6.71
N ILE A 10 10.55 14.01 5.59
CA ILE A 10 11.41 13.96 4.40
C ILE A 10 11.64 15.37 3.84
N THR A 11 10.59 16.17 3.72
CA THR A 11 10.68 17.52 3.15
C THR A 11 11.47 18.48 4.03
N ASN A 12 11.29 18.39 5.35
CA ASN A 12 11.99 19.24 6.33
C ASN A 12 13.47 18.85 6.51
N ASN A 13 13.83 17.58 6.22
CA ASN A 13 15.19 17.09 6.35
C ASN A 13 15.85 16.87 4.96
N PHE A 14 15.30 17.44 3.91
CA PHE A 14 15.86 17.34 2.57
C PHE A 14 17.32 17.85 2.55
N GLY A 15 18.20 17.06 1.94
CA GLY A 15 19.64 17.38 1.88
C GLY A 15 20.44 17.01 3.13
N SER A 16 19.82 16.39 4.13
CA SER A 16 20.46 15.95 5.37
C SER A 16 20.32 14.43 5.59
N ASN A 17 21.06 13.90 6.58
CA ASN A 17 20.79 12.56 7.10
C ASN A 17 19.69 12.66 8.18
N SER A 18 18.62 11.95 8.03
CA SER A 18 17.59 11.83 9.06
C SER A 18 17.99 10.74 10.07
N THR A 19 17.97 11.10 11.35
CA THR A 19 18.25 10.17 12.45
C THR A 19 16.97 9.59 13.07
N LYS A 20 15.78 10.05 12.63
CA LYS A 20 14.51 9.60 13.19
C LYS A 20 13.86 8.55 12.28
N THR A 21 13.73 7.37 12.82
CA THR A 21 12.94 6.29 12.22
C THR A 21 11.82 5.90 13.18
N TYR A 22 10.62 5.76 12.65
CA TYR A 22 9.50 5.20 13.39
C TYR A 22 9.31 3.75 12.96
N SER A 23 9.30 2.84 13.91
CA SER A 23 8.85 1.47 13.68
C SER A 23 7.36 1.35 14.02
N ASP A 24 6.71 0.31 13.51
CA ASP A 24 5.33 -0.05 13.87
C ASP A 24 5.13 -0.30 15.37
N LYS A 25 6.21 -0.38 16.12
CA LYS A 25 6.22 -0.61 17.56
C LYS A 25 6.58 0.64 18.37
N GLY A 26 6.69 1.81 17.74
CA GLY A 26 7.05 3.05 18.42
C GLY A 26 8.51 3.17 18.85
N TYR A 27 9.37 2.22 18.45
CA TYR A 27 10.79 2.30 18.76
C TYR A 27 11.52 3.18 17.77
N GLU A 28 12.38 4.07 18.26
CA GLU A 28 13.39 4.72 17.43
C GLU A 28 14.42 3.67 16.99
N LEU A 29 14.50 3.43 15.69
CA LEU A 29 15.55 2.59 15.13
C LEU A 29 16.78 3.47 14.89
N PRO A 30 18.00 2.98 15.18
CA PRO A 30 19.23 3.75 14.98
C PRO A 30 19.65 3.83 13.50
N GLU A 31 18.70 3.71 12.59
CA GLU A 31 18.94 3.79 11.15
C GLU A 31 18.93 5.24 10.69
N VAL A 32 19.92 5.60 9.91
CA VAL A 32 20.03 6.92 9.30
C VAL A 32 19.60 6.84 7.84
N TYR A 33 18.56 7.57 7.49
CA TYR A 33 18.17 7.72 6.09
C TYR A 33 19.01 8.82 5.42
N ASP A 34 19.68 8.45 4.33
CA ASP A 34 20.38 9.43 3.50
C ASP A 34 19.39 10.13 2.55
N LEU A 35 18.91 11.28 2.96
CA LEU A 35 17.97 12.10 2.20
C LEU A 35 18.65 13.03 1.19
N ARG A 36 19.99 13.05 1.11
CA ARG A 36 20.73 13.93 0.21
C ARG A 36 20.45 13.68 -1.27
N LYS A 37 20.03 12.46 -1.60
CA LYS A 37 19.70 12.04 -2.97
C LYS A 37 18.22 12.12 -3.30
N VAL A 38 17.38 12.51 -2.36
CA VAL A 38 15.94 12.64 -2.60
C VAL A 38 15.67 13.91 -3.40
N ASN A 39 15.07 13.75 -4.56
CA ASN A 39 14.59 14.87 -5.35
C ASN A 39 13.09 15.08 -5.07
N LEU A 40 12.78 16.13 -4.34
CA LEU A 40 11.40 16.44 -3.93
C LEU A 40 10.47 16.72 -5.12
N ASN A 41 10.99 17.14 -6.26
CA ASN A 41 10.18 17.32 -7.48
C ASN A 41 9.63 15.98 -8.01
N ASN A 42 10.24 14.86 -7.61
CA ASN A 42 9.81 13.52 -8.00
C ASN A 42 8.95 12.85 -6.91
N LEU A 43 8.62 13.58 -5.83
CA LEU A 43 7.83 13.06 -4.71
C LEU A 43 6.52 13.84 -4.61
N LYS A 44 5.40 13.13 -4.72
CA LYS A 44 4.07 13.70 -4.57
C LYS A 44 3.27 12.92 -3.55
N LEU A 45 2.74 13.61 -2.55
CA LEU A 45 1.80 13.05 -1.58
C LEU A 45 0.37 13.31 -2.04
N ILE A 46 -0.40 12.24 -2.17
CA ILE A 46 -1.83 12.29 -2.49
C ILE A 46 -2.62 11.97 -1.22
N LYS A 47 -3.36 12.96 -0.70
CA LYS A 47 -4.07 12.87 0.59
C LYS A 47 -5.44 12.20 0.48
N TYR A 48 -5.47 10.97 0.01
CA TYR A 48 -6.65 10.10 -0.11
C TYR A 48 -6.33 8.70 0.41
N ALA A 49 -7.35 7.96 0.81
CA ALA A 49 -7.20 6.53 1.01
C ALA A 49 -7.29 5.81 -0.34
N LEU A 50 -6.31 4.96 -0.65
CA LEU A 50 -6.38 4.14 -1.84
C LEU A 50 -7.45 3.05 -1.66
N HIS A 51 -8.40 2.99 -2.59
CA HIS A 51 -9.55 2.10 -2.52
C HIS A 51 -9.95 1.59 -3.91
N HIS A 52 -10.88 0.66 -3.97
CA HIS A 52 -11.43 0.16 -5.24
C HIS A 52 -12.63 0.96 -5.76
N GLU A 53 -13.08 1.96 -5.02
CA GLU A 53 -14.14 2.91 -5.37
C GLU A 53 -13.72 4.32 -5.02
N ASP A 54 -14.14 5.30 -5.86
CA ASP A 54 -13.82 6.71 -5.68
C ASP A 54 -14.84 7.44 -4.81
N ASN A 55 -14.39 8.52 -4.19
CA ASN A 55 -15.24 9.53 -3.52
C ASN A 55 -16.09 9.00 -2.35
N LEU A 56 -15.75 7.85 -1.81
CA LEU A 56 -16.37 7.38 -0.57
C LEU A 56 -15.78 8.10 0.63
N ASP A 57 -16.61 8.41 1.60
CA ASP A 57 -16.17 8.81 2.94
C ASP A 57 -16.09 7.54 3.79
N ILE A 58 -14.87 7.12 4.12
CA ILE A 58 -14.64 5.91 4.91
C ILE A 58 -14.02 6.22 6.26
N LYS A 59 -14.35 5.40 7.25
CA LYS A 59 -13.70 5.43 8.56
C LYS A 59 -12.30 4.84 8.45
N PHE A 60 -11.32 5.56 8.93
CA PHE A 60 -9.94 5.16 9.01
C PHE A 60 -9.56 5.09 10.47
N PHE A 61 -9.57 3.88 11.02
CA PHE A 61 -9.44 3.65 12.45
C PHE A 61 -8.00 3.80 12.90
N ALA A 62 -7.83 4.55 13.98
CA ALA A 62 -6.54 4.67 14.65
C ALA A 62 -6.15 3.34 15.30
N PRO A 63 -4.87 3.00 15.36
CA PRO A 63 -4.41 1.84 16.13
C PRO A 63 -4.76 2.00 17.61
N PRO A 64 -5.08 0.90 18.31
CA PRO A 64 -5.45 0.94 19.73
C PRO A 64 -4.30 1.39 20.64
N ILE A 65 -3.07 1.30 20.18
CA ILE A 65 -1.85 1.74 20.86
C ILE A 65 -1.36 3.00 20.17
N GLU A 66 -1.23 4.10 20.89
CA GLU A 66 -0.88 5.42 20.34
C GLU A 66 0.45 5.43 19.58
N GLU A 67 1.42 4.61 20.01
CA GLU A 67 2.72 4.48 19.37
C GLU A 67 2.66 3.77 18.01
N HIS A 68 1.58 3.02 17.73
CA HIS A 68 1.41 2.37 16.43
C HIS A 68 1.00 3.35 15.35
N VAL A 69 1.58 3.19 14.16
CA VAL A 69 1.44 4.15 13.06
C VAL A 69 0.36 3.74 12.04
N SER A 70 -0.06 2.48 12.03
CA SER A 70 -0.93 1.92 11.01
C SER A 70 -2.39 2.20 11.26
N TYR A 71 -2.97 3.09 10.46
CA TYR A 71 -4.43 3.24 10.39
C TYR A 71 -5.01 2.20 9.43
N SER A 72 -6.20 1.68 9.70
CA SER A 72 -6.82 0.65 8.89
C SER A 72 -8.28 0.98 8.56
N ILE A 73 -8.71 0.57 7.36
CA ILE A 73 -10.13 0.60 6.98
C ILE A 73 -10.90 -0.63 7.47
N THR A 74 -10.18 -1.64 7.92
CA THR A 74 -10.77 -2.89 8.40
C THR A 74 -10.36 -3.18 9.83
N ASN A 75 -11.23 -3.84 10.55
CA ASN A 75 -10.92 -4.36 11.88
C ASN A 75 -10.07 -5.64 11.74
N PHE A 76 -8.77 -5.46 11.52
CA PHE A 76 -7.83 -6.59 11.43
C PHE A 76 -7.60 -7.29 12.74
N ARG A 77 -7.52 -6.49 13.76
CA ARG A 77 -7.33 -6.95 15.13
C ARG A 77 -8.71 -6.85 15.78
N SER A 78 -9.11 -7.89 16.44
CA SER A 78 -10.40 -7.99 17.18
C SER A 78 -10.66 -6.85 18.17
N ASP A 79 -9.75 -5.88 18.25
CA ASP A 79 -9.72 -4.81 19.23
C ASP A 79 -10.36 -3.50 18.75
N TYR A 80 -10.71 -3.38 17.46
CA TYR A 80 -11.45 -2.22 16.94
C TYR A 80 -12.95 -2.43 17.13
N SER A 81 -13.61 -1.49 17.77
CA SER A 81 -15.07 -1.38 17.81
C SER A 81 -15.55 -0.27 16.89
N GLU A 82 -16.87 -0.17 16.68
CA GLU A 82 -17.45 0.98 15.95
C GLU A 82 -17.16 2.33 16.63
N ASN A 83 -16.86 2.30 17.92
CA ASN A 83 -16.51 3.46 18.73
C ASN A 83 -15.01 3.74 18.81
N SER A 84 -14.17 2.95 18.13
CA SER A 84 -12.73 3.20 18.12
C SER A 84 -12.42 4.56 17.51
N PRO A 85 -11.39 5.28 18.00
CA PRO A 85 -10.97 6.55 17.42
C PRO A 85 -10.72 6.39 15.92
N HIS A 86 -11.31 7.28 15.12
CA HIS A 86 -11.17 7.24 13.66
C HIS A 86 -11.23 8.64 13.08
N ILE A 87 -10.72 8.75 11.87
CA ILE A 87 -10.93 9.91 11.01
C ILE A 87 -11.74 9.50 9.79
N ILE A 88 -12.43 10.47 9.19
CA ILE A 88 -13.09 10.26 7.90
C ILE A 88 -12.12 10.69 6.81
N VAL A 89 -11.89 9.82 5.83
CA VAL A 89 -11.04 10.08 4.68
C VAL A 89 -11.79 9.78 3.39
N LYS A 90 -11.51 10.56 2.36
CA LYS A 90 -12.03 10.29 1.02
C LYS A 90 -11.17 9.26 0.31
N THR A 91 -11.82 8.45 -0.52
CA THR A 91 -11.15 7.40 -1.28
C THR A 91 -10.85 7.82 -2.71
N LYS A 92 -9.80 7.22 -3.29
CA LYS A 92 -9.49 7.24 -4.72
C LYS A 92 -9.06 5.89 -5.22
N THR A 93 -9.41 5.60 -6.47
CA THR A 93 -8.91 4.44 -7.20
C THR A 93 -7.56 4.75 -7.87
N ILE A 94 -6.81 3.71 -8.20
CA ILE A 94 -5.57 3.85 -9.00
C ILE A 94 -5.89 4.50 -10.35
N ASN A 95 -7.01 4.16 -10.96
CA ASN A 95 -7.43 4.73 -12.25
C ASN A 95 -7.62 6.23 -12.18
N SER A 96 -8.29 6.73 -11.14
CA SER A 96 -8.52 8.16 -10.95
C SER A 96 -7.21 8.90 -10.69
N ILE A 97 -6.30 8.31 -9.90
CA ILE A 97 -4.98 8.88 -9.64
C ILE A 97 -4.17 8.98 -10.95
N ILE A 98 -4.17 7.91 -11.76
CA ILE A 98 -3.48 7.91 -13.06
C ILE A 98 -4.00 9.03 -13.97
N GLY A 99 -5.31 9.18 -14.06
CA GLY A 99 -5.92 10.21 -14.91
C GLY A 99 -5.66 11.64 -14.43
N GLU A 100 -5.67 11.87 -13.12
CA GLU A 100 -5.42 13.20 -12.55
C GLU A 100 -3.94 13.61 -12.61
N GLU A 101 -3.03 12.64 -12.52
CA GLU A 101 -1.60 12.86 -12.51
C GLU A 101 -0.93 12.68 -13.86
N ASP A 102 -1.72 12.40 -14.91
CA ASP A 102 -1.23 12.13 -16.28
C ASP A 102 -0.12 11.06 -16.33
N ILE A 103 -0.33 9.98 -15.58
CA ILE A 103 0.63 8.87 -15.48
C ILE A 103 0.44 7.92 -16.65
N ASN A 104 1.39 7.87 -17.55
CA ASN A 104 1.33 6.98 -18.72
C ASN A 104 1.78 5.55 -18.43
N GLU A 105 2.67 5.36 -17.45
CA GLU A 105 3.29 4.07 -17.15
C GLU A 105 3.62 3.92 -15.67
N ILE A 106 3.42 2.72 -15.13
CA ILE A 106 3.76 2.39 -13.74
C ILE A 106 4.80 1.29 -13.74
N SER A 107 6.02 1.62 -13.34
CA SER A 107 7.09 0.63 -13.20
C SER A 107 6.89 -0.29 -11.99
N LEU A 108 6.47 0.27 -10.87
CA LEU A 108 6.22 -0.46 -9.63
C LEU A 108 5.03 0.14 -8.91
N ILE A 109 4.14 -0.72 -8.43
CA ILE A 109 3.19 -0.37 -7.37
C ILE A 109 3.52 -1.18 -6.12
N LYS A 110 3.68 -0.50 -4.97
CA LYS A 110 3.75 -1.16 -3.67
C LYS A 110 2.45 -0.89 -2.91
N LEU A 111 1.84 -1.96 -2.41
CA LEU A 111 0.61 -1.90 -1.62
C LEU A 111 0.87 -2.51 -0.24
N ASP A 112 0.61 -1.69 0.77
CA ASP A 112 0.67 -2.01 2.19
C ASP A 112 -0.38 -1.10 2.84
N ILE A 113 -1.65 -1.47 2.65
CA ILE A 113 -2.82 -0.60 2.91
C ILE A 113 -3.82 -1.25 3.86
N GLU A 114 -3.30 -2.18 4.66
CA GLU A 114 -3.97 -2.74 5.83
C GLU A 114 -5.38 -3.29 5.54
N GLY A 115 -5.49 -4.12 4.45
CA GLY A 115 -6.66 -4.93 4.12
C GLY A 115 -7.51 -4.50 2.94
N ALA A 116 -7.11 -3.48 2.23
CA ALA A 116 -7.75 -3.09 0.98
C ALA A 116 -7.03 -3.65 -0.27
N GLU A 117 -5.93 -4.41 -0.10
CA GLU A 117 -5.05 -4.85 -1.19
C GLU A 117 -5.82 -5.69 -2.23
N ILE A 118 -6.59 -6.68 -1.77
CA ILE A 118 -7.30 -7.61 -2.67
C ILE A 118 -8.27 -6.87 -3.59
N PRO A 119 -9.23 -6.06 -3.09
CA PRO A 119 -10.16 -5.35 -3.96
C PRO A 119 -9.47 -4.30 -4.84
N VAL A 120 -8.44 -3.63 -4.33
CA VAL A 120 -7.69 -2.60 -5.09
C VAL A 120 -6.94 -3.23 -6.28
N ILE A 121 -6.20 -4.32 -6.07
CA ILE A 121 -5.49 -5.00 -7.17
C ILE A 121 -6.49 -5.58 -8.17
N TYR A 122 -7.58 -6.17 -7.69
CA TYR A 122 -8.61 -6.72 -8.58
C TYR A 122 -9.20 -5.64 -9.48
N LYS A 123 -9.57 -4.49 -8.91
CA LYS A 123 -10.10 -3.33 -9.66
C LYS A 123 -9.07 -2.80 -10.66
N MET A 124 -7.83 -2.57 -10.23
CA MET A 124 -6.73 -2.12 -11.07
C MET A 124 -6.55 -2.99 -12.32
N LEU A 125 -6.45 -4.31 -12.12
CA LEU A 125 -6.27 -5.25 -13.24
C LEU A 125 -7.53 -5.41 -14.11
N LYS A 126 -8.72 -5.20 -13.55
CA LYS A 126 -9.98 -5.16 -14.29
C LYS A 126 -10.07 -3.92 -15.17
N ASP A 127 -9.58 -2.79 -14.70
CA ASP A 127 -9.47 -1.53 -15.44
C ASP A 127 -8.33 -1.54 -16.49
N LYS A 128 -7.67 -2.69 -16.66
CA LYS A 128 -6.55 -2.88 -17.61
C LYS A 128 -5.31 -2.07 -17.29
N ILE A 129 -5.13 -1.70 -16.05
CA ILE A 129 -3.91 -1.06 -15.54
C ILE A 129 -2.93 -2.16 -15.15
N TYR A 130 -1.78 -2.20 -15.82
CA TYR A 130 -0.81 -3.30 -15.72
C TYR A 130 0.59 -2.76 -15.36
N PRO A 131 0.89 -2.47 -14.09
CA PRO A 131 2.24 -2.12 -13.65
C PRO A 131 3.24 -3.21 -14.04
N TYR A 132 4.51 -2.85 -14.26
CA TYR A 132 5.54 -3.88 -14.49
C TYR A 132 5.77 -4.75 -13.28
N GLN A 133 5.66 -4.19 -12.09
CA GLN A 133 5.82 -4.91 -10.83
C GLN A 133 4.68 -4.56 -9.88
N ILE A 134 4.25 -5.57 -9.11
CA ILE A 134 3.29 -5.42 -8.02
C ILE A 134 3.93 -6.02 -6.78
N ALA A 135 4.36 -5.17 -5.85
CA ALA A 135 4.80 -5.55 -4.53
C ALA A 135 3.65 -5.35 -3.54
N VAL A 136 3.27 -6.37 -2.81
CA VAL A 136 2.10 -6.31 -1.93
C VAL A 136 2.30 -7.09 -0.65
N GLU A 137 1.89 -6.50 0.47
CA GLU A 137 1.69 -7.18 1.73
C GLU A 137 0.19 -7.46 1.92
N PHE A 138 -0.19 -8.75 1.92
CA PHE A 138 -1.59 -9.11 2.11
C PHE A 138 -1.91 -9.25 3.61
N GLY A 139 -2.19 -8.15 4.27
CA GLY A 139 -2.57 -8.13 5.67
C GLY A 139 -3.73 -9.07 6.01
N ASP A 140 -4.69 -9.22 5.11
CA ASP A 140 -5.83 -10.14 5.25
C ASP A 140 -5.45 -11.61 5.44
N LEU A 141 -4.28 -12.04 4.95
CA LEU A 141 -3.80 -13.41 5.13
C LEU A 141 -3.31 -13.70 6.55
N MET A 142 -2.97 -12.69 7.32
CA MET A 142 -2.61 -12.82 8.74
C MET A 142 -3.79 -13.39 9.56
N ASN A 143 -5.02 -13.09 9.16
CA ASN A 143 -6.23 -13.68 9.73
C ASN A 143 -6.55 -14.99 8.98
N LYS A 144 -6.19 -16.13 9.54
CA LYS A 144 -6.37 -17.49 8.98
C LYS A 144 -7.84 -17.91 8.74
N LYS A 145 -8.70 -16.98 8.29
CA LYS A 145 -10.10 -17.29 7.94
C LYS A 145 -10.13 -17.88 6.53
N PHE A 146 -10.73 -19.05 6.38
CA PHE A 146 -10.85 -19.77 5.10
C PHE A 146 -11.39 -18.89 3.95
N THR A 147 -12.37 -18.02 4.25
CA THR A 147 -12.94 -17.10 3.26
C THR A 147 -11.92 -16.08 2.72
N LYS A 148 -10.99 -15.61 3.56
CA LYS A 148 -9.93 -14.68 3.15
C LYS A 148 -8.89 -15.39 2.30
N THR A 149 -8.50 -16.60 2.67
CA THR A 149 -7.60 -17.45 1.88
C THR A 149 -8.18 -17.74 0.49
N LEU A 150 -9.48 -18.01 0.40
CA LEU A 150 -10.14 -18.24 -0.88
C LEU A 150 -10.19 -16.99 -1.76
N LYS A 151 -10.43 -15.80 -1.18
CA LYS A 151 -10.37 -14.51 -1.89
C LYS A 151 -8.97 -14.26 -2.44
N PHE A 152 -7.95 -14.48 -1.62
CA PHE A 152 -6.55 -14.36 -2.05
C PHE A 152 -6.23 -15.33 -3.20
N LEU A 153 -6.61 -16.60 -3.10
CA LEU A 153 -6.34 -17.59 -4.14
C LEU A 153 -6.98 -17.18 -5.48
N LYS A 154 -8.22 -16.69 -5.45
CA LYS A 154 -8.89 -16.17 -6.64
C LYS A 154 -8.14 -14.99 -7.24
N LEU A 155 -7.69 -14.04 -6.42
CA LEU A 155 -6.89 -12.91 -6.90
C LEU A 155 -5.54 -13.38 -7.44
N PHE A 156 -4.86 -14.29 -6.75
CA PHE A 156 -3.57 -14.85 -7.19
C PHE A 156 -3.68 -15.44 -8.60
N LEU A 157 -4.66 -16.30 -8.82
CA LEU A 157 -4.93 -16.86 -10.15
C LEU A 157 -5.25 -15.77 -11.17
N PHE A 158 -6.04 -14.77 -10.79
CA PHE A 158 -6.37 -13.66 -11.67
C PHE A 158 -5.12 -12.86 -12.08
N ILE A 159 -4.20 -12.59 -11.16
CA ILE A 159 -2.91 -11.94 -11.43
C ILE A 159 -2.10 -12.77 -12.44
N ILE A 160 -2.00 -14.09 -12.23
CA ILE A 160 -1.28 -15.01 -13.13
C ILE A 160 -1.91 -15.01 -14.53
N PHE A 161 -3.23 -15.09 -14.62
CA PHE A 161 -3.95 -15.03 -15.91
C PHE A 161 -3.81 -13.69 -16.63
N ARG A 162 -3.56 -12.60 -15.90
CA ARG A 162 -3.24 -11.28 -16.48
C ARG A 162 -1.79 -11.16 -16.95
N GLY A 163 -1.03 -12.25 -16.94
CA GLY A 163 0.32 -12.34 -17.49
C GLY A 163 1.43 -11.93 -16.52
N TYR A 164 1.20 -12.06 -15.23
CA TYR A 164 2.25 -11.91 -14.22
C TYR A 164 2.84 -13.26 -13.85
N LYS A 165 4.05 -13.24 -13.30
CA LYS A 165 4.66 -14.36 -12.59
C LYS A 165 4.99 -13.93 -11.16
N LEU A 166 4.89 -14.85 -10.23
CA LEU A 166 5.44 -14.66 -8.90
C LEU A 166 6.97 -14.66 -9.01
N ALA A 167 7.59 -13.57 -8.65
CA ALA A 167 9.05 -13.40 -8.76
C ALA A 167 9.75 -13.67 -7.43
N ASN A 168 9.15 -13.25 -6.34
CA ASN A 168 9.66 -13.49 -5.01
C ASN A 168 8.52 -13.66 -4.01
N PHE A 169 8.79 -14.48 -3.00
CA PHE A 169 7.94 -14.69 -1.85
C PHE A 169 8.87 -14.69 -0.64
N ASP A 170 9.12 -13.49 -0.12
CA ASP A 170 9.95 -13.30 1.05
C ASP A 170 9.07 -12.92 2.24
N ARG A 171 9.21 -13.70 3.34
CA ARG A 171 8.45 -13.48 4.58
C ARG A 171 6.95 -13.24 4.36
N TYR A 172 6.19 -14.33 4.37
CA TYR A 172 4.73 -14.25 4.43
C TYR A 172 4.26 -13.11 5.36
N PRO A 173 3.38 -12.17 4.93
CA PRO A 173 2.53 -12.24 3.73
C PRO A 173 2.99 -11.37 2.53
N ASN A 174 4.30 -11.17 2.32
CA ASN A 174 4.82 -10.31 1.26
C ASN A 174 5.00 -11.06 -0.06
N PHE A 175 4.55 -10.46 -1.15
CA PHE A 175 4.59 -11.03 -2.50
C PHE A 175 5.11 -9.99 -3.51
N LEU A 176 5.92 -10.46 -4.46
CA LEU A 176 6.33 -9.68 -5.62
C LEU A 176 5.91 -10.40 -6.90
N PHE A 177 5.08 -9.73 -7.69
CA PHE A 177 4.69 -10.17 -9.02
C PHE A 177 5.35 -9.29 -10.08
N ILE A 178 5.84 -9.92 -11.16
CA ILE A 178 6.46 -9.24 -12.31
C ILE A 178 5.69 -9.58 -13.57
N LYS A 179 5.40 -8.57 -14.40
CA LYS A 179 4.76 -8.74 -15.70
C LYS A 179 5.66 -9.57 -16.61
N LYS A 180 5.12 -10.61 -17.22
CA LYS A 180 5.83 -11.38 -18.25
C LYS A 180 5.94 -10.51 -19.50
N ASN A 181 7.15 -10.11 -19.87
CA ASN A 181 7.39 -9.47 -21.15
C ASN A 181 7.24 -10.52 -22.26
N LYS A 182 6.49 -10.18 -23.32
CA LYS A 182 6.38 -11.05 -24.51
C LYS A 182 7.74 -11.29 -25.22
N PHE A 183 8.79 -10.56 -24.83
CA PHE A 183 10.08 -10.54 -25.54
C PHE A 183 11.24 -11.24 -24.83
N TYR A 184 11.04 -11.80 -23.63
CA TYR A 184 12.06 -12.59 -22.95
C TYR A 184 11.57 -14.02 -22.74
N ASN A 185 11.54 -14.82 -23.82
CA ASN A 185 11.69 -16.27 -23.72
C ASN A 185 13.20 -16.52 -23.58
N ILE A 186 13.70 -16.61 -22.38
CA ILE A 186 14.95 -17.27 -22.04
C ILE A 186 14.60 -18.40 -21.08
#